data_04c3455fd776d9b62c31fd3575ab5f31
#
_entry.id   04c3455fd776d9b62c31fd3575ab5f31
#
_cell.length_a   1.000
_cell.length_b   1.000
_cell.length_c   1.000
_cell.angle_alpha   90.00
_cell.angle_beta   90.00
_cell.angle_gamma   90.00
#
_symmetry.space_group_name_H-M   'P 1'
#
loop_
_entity.id
_entity.type
_entity.pdbx_description
1 polymer ?
#
loop_
_entity_poly.entity_id
_entity_poly.type
_entity_poly.pdbx_seq_one_letter_code
_entity_poly.pdbx_strand_id
1 'polypeptide(L)'
;MKKNQIDIVTMGCSKNLVDSETLIKLFEDKGYHCVHDPKRPQGEIAVINTCGFIEDAKQESIDTILEFIQAKEEGRLRKLYVMGCLSQRYQKELEAEMPEVDKFYGKFNYKELLKELGKADVPVCSGSRRLTTPHHYAYIKISEGCNRRCAYCAIPIITGKHVSRPMDEILDEVRQLVADGVKEFQIIAQELTYYGVDLDDKHHITELISRMADIPGVKWIRLHYAYPNQFPLDLLDVMREKPNVCKYLDIALQHISDNMLKRMHRHVSKQETIDLLKTIRERVPGIHIRTTLMVGFPGETQDDFHELLEFVRTQRFERMGAFAYSEEEGTYSANNYEDDVPAEVKQRRLDELMILQQEISAEVEAEKVGKILKVIIDRKEGDYYIGRTEFCSPEVDPEVLIKAGEKRLRVGCFYNVKIAQSEEFDLYGEVVK
;
A
#
# COMPACT_ATOMS: atom_id res chain seq x y z
N MET A 1 -25.28 -17.41 13.37
CA MET A 1 -25.11 -17.49 11.90
C MET A 1 -26.26 -16.76 11.21
N LYS A 2 -25.94 -15.74 10.41
CA LYS A 2 -26.91 -14.97 9.62
C LYS A 2 -26.97 -15.53 8.20
N LYS A 3 -28.16 -16.00 7.81
CA LYS A 3 -28.39 -16.57 6.48
C LYS A 3 -28.13 -15.52 5.38
N ASN A 4 -27.61 -15.98 4.24
CA ASN A 4 -27.30 -15.14 3.08
C ASN A 4 -26.31 -14.00 3.35
N GLN A 5 -25.54 -14.07 4.46
CA GLN A 5 -24.47 -13.13 4.78
C GLN A 5 -23.12 -13.79 4.49
N ILE A 6 -22.25 -13.02 3.84
CA ILE A 6 -20.83 -13.37 3.63
C ILE A 6 -19.98 -12.42 4.46
N ASP A 7 -19.19 -12.96 5.35
CA ASP A 7 -18.15 -12.23 6.05
C ASP A 7 -16.88 -12.25 5.22
N ILE A 8 -16.30 -11.10 4.92
CA ILE A 8 -15.07 -10.97 4.12
C ILE A 8 -14.01 -10.36 5.00
N VAL A 9 -12.92 -11.08 5.21
CA VAL A 9 -11.76 -10.61 5.96
C VAL A 9 -10.63 -10.29 4.99
N THR A 10 -10.07 -9.09 5.12
CA THR A 10 -8.98 -8.64 4.27
C THR A 10 -7.70 -8.44 5.07
N MET A 11 -6.65 -9.12 4.68
CA MET A 11 -5.36 -9.06 5.34
C MET A 11 -4.30 -8.45 4.44
N GLY A 12 -3.34 -7.79 5.05
CA GLY A 12 -2.15 -7.28 4.38
C GLY A 12 -2.35 -5.90 3.75
N CYS A 13 -2.16 -5.75 2.45
CA CYS A 13 -1.94 -4.46 1.81
C CYS A 13 -3.17 -3.91 1.05
N SER A 14 -3.08 -2.63 0.67
CA SER A 14 -4.10 -1.94 -0.15
C SER A 14 -4.45 -2.64 -1.46
N LYS A 15 -3.55 -3.46 -2.03
CA LYS A 15 -3.83 -4.26 -3.23
C LYS A 15 -4.84 -5.37 -2.93
N ASN A 16 -4.68 -6.06 -1.79
CA ASN A 16 -5.65 -7.04 -1.31
C ASN A 16 -6.98 -6.38 -0.96
N LEU A 17 -6.96 -5.15 -0.43
CA LEU A 17 -8.19 -4.40 -0.15
C LEU A 17 -8.99 -4.15 -1.43
N VAL A 18 -8.36 -3.69 -2.51
CA VAL A 18 -9.02 -3.51 -3.82
C VAL A 18 -9.61 -4.83 -4.35
N ASP A 19 -8.91 -5.95 -4.15
CA ASP A 19 -9.39 -7.26 -4.53
C ASP A 19 -10.62 -7.67 -3.72
N SER A 20 -10.63 -7.43 -2.41
CA SER A 20 -11.79 -7.68 -1.54
C SER A 20 -12.98 -6.79 -1.87
N GLU A 21 -12.78 -5.50 -2.14
CA GLU A 21 -13.83 -4.56 -2.55
C GLU A 21 -14.51 -4.98 -3.86
N THR A 22 -13.72 -5.50 -4.80
CA THR A 22 -14.24 -6.11 -6.03
C THR A 22 -15.07 -7.35 -5.73
N LEU A 23 -14.58 -8.22 -4.85
CA LEU A 23 -15.27 -9.44 -4.44
C LEU A 23 -16.58 -9.15 -3.70
N ILE A 24 -16.57 -8.17 -2.80
CA ILE A 24 -17.77 -7.68 -2.09
C ILE A 24 -18.84 -7.29 -3.11
N LYS A 25 -18.50 -6.44 -4.06
CA LYS A 25 -19.45 -6.01 -5.10
C LYS A 25 -20.01 -7.18 -5.89
N LEU A 26 -19.17 -8.12 -6.29
CA LEU A 26 -19.60 -9.33 -7.00
C LEU A 26 -20.60 -10.18 -6.20
N PHE A 27 -20.40 -10.32 -4.89
CA PHE A 27 -21.34 -11.04 -4.03
C PHE A 27 -22.64 -10.27 -3.82
N GLU A 28 -22.58 -8.95 -3.64
CA GLU A 28 -23.78 -8.11 -3.49
C GLU A 28 -24.63 -8.13 -4.77
N ASP A 29 -24.02 -8.07 -5.94
CA ASP A 29 -24.74 -8.21 -7.22
C ASP A 29 -25.41 -9.59 -7.39
N LYS A 30 -24.95 -10.58 -6.64
CA LYS A 30 -25.57 -11.91 -6.53
C LYS A 30 -26.62 -12.02 -5.42
N GLY A 31 -26.90 -10.94 -4.72
CA GLY A 31 -27.91 -10.85 -3.68
C GLY A 31 -27.45 -11.32 -2.31
N TYR A 32 -26.14 -11.44 -2.07
CA TYR A 32 -25.62 -11.65 -0.72
C TYR A 32 -25.50 -10.31 0.04
N HIS A 33 -25.60 -10.38 1.34
CA HIS A 33 -25.25 -9.29 2.24
C HIS A 33 -23.79 -9.46 2.67
N CYS A 34 -22.90 -8.53 2.32
CA CYS A 34 -21.49 -8.62 2.66
C CYS A 34 -21.15 -7.74 3.88
N VAL A 35 -20.40 -8.32 4.82
CA VAL A 35 -19.81 -7.61 5.95
C VAL A 35 -18.30 -7.71 5.84
N HIS A 36 -17.63 -6.55 5.76
CA HIS A 36 -16.18 -6.46 5.68
C HIS A 36 -15.59 -6.35 7.08
N ASP A 37 -14.53 -7.11 7.35
CA ASP A 37 -13.78 -7.17 8.60
C ASP A 37 -14.67 -7.21 9.85
N PRO A 38 -15.57 -8.22 9.96
CA PRO A 38 -16.44 -8.33 11.13
C PRO A 38 -15.61 -8.63 12.38
N LYS A 39 -15.94 -8.00 13.50
CA LYS A 39 -15.27 -8.25 14.80
C LYS A 39 -15.34 -9.71 15.26
N ARG A 40 -16.32 -10.46 14.76
CA ARG A 40 -16.51 -11.90 15.01
C ARG A 40 -17.26 -12.51 13.83
N PRO A 41 -16.98 -13.77 13.48
CA PRO A 41 -17.74 -14.50 12.46
C PRO A 41 -19.25 -14.52 12.77
N GLN A 42 -20.07 -14.03 11.85
CA GLN A 42 -21.53 -13.96 11.99
C GLN A 42 -22.26 -14.46 10.74
N GLY A 43 -21.61 -14.42 9.59
CA GLY A 43 -22.16 -14.83 8.30
C GLY A 43 -22.34 -16.34 8.18
N GLU A 44 -23.17 -16.75 7.22
CA GLU A 44 -23.28 -18.15 6.81
C GLU A 44 -22.00 -18.64 6.12
N ILE A 45 -21.32 -17.73 5.43
CA ILE A 45 -20.12 -17.96 4.65
C ILE A 45 -19.06 -16.98 5.10
N ALA A 46 -17.80 -17.40 5.15
CA ALA A 46 -16.66 -16.51 5.28
C ALA A 46 -15.69 -16.68 4.10
N VAL A 47 -15.09 -15.57 3.67
CA VAL A 47 -14.01 -15.54 2.70
C VAL A 47 -12.85 -14.74 3.30
N ILE A 48 -11.71 -15.38 3.48
CA ILE A 48 -10.49 -14.74 4.00
C ILE A 48 -9.54 -14.47 2.84
N ASN A 49 -9.26 -13.20 2.57
CA ASN A 49 -8.27 -12.76 1.59
C ASN A 49 -6.93 -12.53 2.31
N THR A 50 -6.03 -13.49 2.20
CA THR A 50 -4.81 -13.62 3.00
C THR A 50 -3.62 -12.87 2.44
N CYS A 51 -2.69 -12.48 3.31
CA CYS A 51 -1.36 -11.99 2.97
C CYS A 51 -0.33 -13.12 3.09
N GLY A 52 0.65 -13.16 2.16
CA GLY A 52 1.70 -14.19 2.12
C GLY A 52 3.06 -13.60 1.76
N PHE A 53 3.27 -12.30 2.07
CA PHE A 53 4.45 -11.57 1.62
C PHE A 53 5.62 -11.67 2.60
N ILE A 54 5.39 -11.45 3.89
CA ILE A 54 6.40 -11.55 4.96
C ILE A 54 5.91 -12.48 6.06
N GLU A 55 6.83 -13.00 6.87
CA GLU A 55 6.54 -14.02 7.88
C GLU A 55 5.42 -13.60 8.85
N ASP A 56 5.52 -12.40 9.43
CA ASP A 56 4.49 -11.89 10.37
C ASP A 56 3.09 -11.87 9.75
N ALA A 57 2.99 -11.43 8.48
CA ALA A 57 1.71 -11.39 7.77
C ALA A 57 1.21 -12.79 7.37
N LYS A 58 2.11 -13.76 7.17
CA LYS A 58 1.74 -15.16 6.98
C LYS A 58 1.16 -15.73 8.28
N GLN A 59 1.84 -15.50 9.40
CA GLN A 59 1.39 -15.96 10.72
C GLN A 59 0.01 -15.37 11.08
N GLU A 60 -0.15 -14.05 10.92
CA GLU A 60 -1.45 -13.38 11.12
C GLU A 60 -2.56 -14.00 10.26
N SER A 61 -2.25 -14.34 9.00
CA SER A 61 -3.19 -15.00 8.09
C SER A 61 -3.57 -16.39 8.57
N ILE A 62 -2.60 -17.17 9.05
CA ILE A 62 -2.81 -18.53 9.60
C ILE A 62 -3.67 -18.44 10.86
N ASP A 63 -3.33 -17.56 11.80
CA ASP A 63 -4.08 -17.38 13.05
C ASP A 63 -5.53 -16.99 12.79
N THR A 64 -5.76 -16.11 11.81
CA THR A 64 -7.10 -15.73 11.38
C THR A 64 -7.87 -16.92 10.79
N ILE A 65 -7.24 -17.74 9.95
CA ILE A 65 -7.88 -18.94 9.38
C ILE A 65 -8.28 -19.89 10.51
N LEU A 66 -7.41 -20.12 11.49
CA LEU A 66 -7.69 -21.00 12.65
C LEU A 66 -8.85 -20.48 13.50
N GLU A 67 -8.97 -19.15 13.73
CA GLU A 67 -10.13 -18.57 14.41
C GLU A 67 -11.44 -18.87 13.68
N PHE A 68 -11.43 -18.77 12.34
CA PHE A 68 -12.62 -19.05 11.54
C PHE A 68 -12.93 -20.56 11.41
N ILE A 69 -11.93 -21.43 11.46
CA ILE A 69 -12.12 -22.88 11.59
C ILE A 69 -12.83 -23.19 12.91
N GLN A 70 -12.37 -22.65 14.02
CA GLN A 70 -13.02 -22.82 15.32
C GLN A 70 -14.48 -22.32 15.28
N ALA A 71 -14.75 -21.17 14.65
CA ALA A 71 -16.10 -20.66 14.48
C ALA A 71 -16.99 -21.61 13.65
N LYS A 72 -16.43 -22.31 12.68
CA LYS A 72 -17.14 -23.31 11.88
C LYS A 72 -17.46 -24.57 12.70
N GLU A 73 -16.52 -25.08 13.48
CA GLU A 73 -16.72 -26.22 14.38
C GLU A 73 -17.80 -25.94 15.45
N GLU A 74 -17.84 -24.72 15.97
CA GLU A 74 -18.87 -24.26 16.90
C GLU A 74 -20.26 -24.01 16.25
N GLY A 75 -20.38 -24.21 14.92
CA GLY A 75 -21.62 -24.00 14.17
C GLY A 75 -22.00 -22.52 13.95
N ARG A 76 -21.08 -21.59 14.18
CA ARG A 76 -21.26 -20.15 13.92
C ARG A 76 -21.05 -19.76 12.46
N LEU A 77 -20.41 -20.65 11.69
CA LEU A 77 -20.10 -20.52 10.27
C LEU A 77 -20.41 -21.84 9.56
N ARG A 78 -20.96 -21.78 8.35
CA ARG A 78 -21.26 -22.99 7.56
C ARG A 78 -20.18 -23.33 6.53
N LYS A 79 -19.64 -22.29 5.87
CA LYS A 79 -18.65 -22.41 4.82
C LYS A 79 -17.50 -21.43 5.03
N LEU A 80 -16.29 -21.96 4.89
CA LEU A 80 -15.05 -21.18 4.99
C LEU A 80 -14.24 -21.32 3.72
N TYR A 81 -13.97 -20.21 3.07
CA TYR A 81 -13.12 -20.12 1.88
C TYR A 81 -11.91 -19.24 2.16
N VAL A 82 -10.76 -19.64 1.66
CA VAL A 82 -9.51 -18.90 1.81
C VAL A 82 -8.95 -18.59 0.43
N MET A 83 -8.51 -17.36 0.22
CA MET A 83 -7.87 -16.89 -1.02
C MET A 83 -6.76 -15.89 -0.72
N GLY A 84 -6.12 -15.37 -1.75
CA GLY A 84 -5.11 -14.31 -1.60
C GLY A 84 -3.68 -14.80 -1.77
N CYS A 85 -2.74 -14.00 -1.26
CA CYS A 85 -1.31 -14.20 -1.51
C CYS A 85 -0.76 -15.45 -0.82
N LEU A 86 -1.14 -15.72 0.43
CA LEU A 86 -0.72 -16.91 1.16
C LEU A 86 -1.25 -18.18 0.46
N SER A 87 -2.55 -18.20 0.20
CA SER A 87 -3.18 -19.31 -0.50
C SER A 87 -2.61 -19.53 -1.91
N GLN A 88 -2.28 -18.48 -2.64
CA GLN A 88 -1.61 -18.59 -3.95
C GLN A 88 -0.24 -19.26 -3.85
N ARG A 89 0.50 -19.03 -2.76
CA ARG A 89 1.87 -19.50 -2.59
C ARG A 89 1.96 -20.91 -2.02
N TYR A 90 1.05 -21.27 -1.10
CA TYR A 90 1.12 -22.48 -0.28
C TYR A 90 -0.18 -23.32 -0.33
N GLN A 91 -0.90 -23.29 -1.45
CA GLN A 91 -2.24 -23.90 -1.53
C GLN A 91 -2.24 -25.37 -1.10
N LYS A 92 -1.27 -26.17 -1.59
CA LYS A 92 -1.22 -27.60 -1.33
C LYS A 92 -0.90 -27.94 0.14
N GLU A 93 0.00 -27.17 0.72
CA GLU A 93 0.40 -27.30 2.11
C GLU A 93 -0.79 -26.93 3.02
N LEU A 94 -1.44 -25.82 2.75
CA LEU A 94 -2.61 -25.36 3.50
C LEU A 94 -3.80 -26.32 3.39
N GLU A 95 -4.06 -26.89 2.20
CA GLU A 95 -5.10 -27.92 2.02
C GLU A 95 -4.82 -29.20 2.82
N ALA A 96 -3.55 -29.56 3.00
CA ALA A 96 -3.14 -30.72 3.79
C ALA A 96 -3.21 -30.47 5.30
N GLU A 97 -2.84 -29.27 5.75
CA GLU A 97 -2.76 -28.91 7.17
C GLU A 97 -4.09 -28.42 7.76
N MET A 98 -4.97 -27.85 6.94
CA MET A 98 -6.25 -27.28 7.36
C MET A 98 -7.44 -27.82 6.53
N PRO A 99 -7.72 -29.16 6.62
CA PRO A 99 -8.79 -29.80 5.87
C PRO A 99 -10.22 -29.33 6.26
N GLU A 100 -10.36 -28.59 7.37
CA GLU A 100 -11.63 -27.97 7.81
C GLU A 100 -12.05 -26.79 6.92
N VAL A 101 -11.12 -26.18 6.18
CA VAL A 101 -11.43 -25.15 5.17
C VAL A 101 -12.11 -25.81 3.98
N ASP A 102 -13.26 -25.31 3.56
CA ASP A 102 -14.01 -25.93 2.46
C ASP A 102 -13.25 -25.86 1.14
N LYS A 103 -12.52 -24.78 0.87
CA LYS A 103 -11.64 -24.69 -0.30
C LYS A 103 -10.67 -23.52 -0.19
N PHE A 104 -9.48 -23.75 -0.72
CA PHE A 104 -8.47 -22.73 -0.96
C PHE A 104 -8.48 -22.31 -2.44
N TYR A 105 -8.36 -21.01 -2.68
CA TYR A 105 -8.31 -20.43 -4.03
C TYR A 105 -7.03 -19.59 -4.18
N GLY A 106 -6.48 -19.59 -5.38
CA GLY A 106 -5.44 -18.63 -5.73
C GLY A 106 -5.97 -17.20 -5.74
N LYS A 107 -5.06 -16.23 -5.77
CA LYS A 107 -5.38 -14.79 -5.69
C LYS A 107 -6.41 -14.32 -6.74
N PHE A 108 -6.43 -14.94 -7.91
CA PHE A 108 -7.23 -14.47 -9.05
C PHE A 108 -8.44 -15.38 -9.39
N ASN A 109 -8.74 -16.34 -8.53
CA ASN A 109 -9.76 -17.36 -8.81
C ASN A 109 -11.21 -16.93 -8.44
N TYR A 110 -11.55 -15.64 -8.58
CA TYR A 110 -12.89 -15.11 -8.27
C TYR A 110 -14.03 -15.82 -8.99
N LYS A 111 -13.83 -16.18 -10.27
CA LYS A 111 -14.86 -16.87 -11.07
C LYS A 111 -15.15 -18.26 -10.55
N GLU A 112 -14.14 -18.97 -10.07
CA GLU A 112 -14.29 -20.30 -9.49
C GLU A 112 -15.03 -20.25 -8.16
N LEU A 113 -14.69 -19.28 -7.30
CA LEU A 113 -15.40 -19.04 -6.04
C LEU A 113 -16.89 -18.72 -6.28
N LEU A 114 -17.20 -17.83 -7.23
CA LEU A 114 -18.57 -17.50 -7.60
C LEU A 114 -19.33 -18.72 -8.15
N LYS A 115 -18.67 -19.58 -8.92
CA LYS A 115 -19.24 -20.81 -9.46
C LYS A 115 -19.58 -21.82 -8.35
N GLU A 116 -18.70 -21.97 -7.37
CA GLU A 116 -18.91 -22.82 -6.18
C GLU A 116 -20.15 -22.38 -5.39
N LEU A 117 -20.41 -21.07 -5.33
CA LEU A 117 -21.60 -20.51 -4.71
C LEU A 117 -22.88 -20.60 -5.57
N GLY A 118 -22.81 -21.31 -6.73
CA GLY A 118 -23.96 -21.55 -7.61
C GLY A 118 -24.45 -20.33 -8.38
N LYS A 119 -23.60 -19.32 -8.59
CA LYS A 119 -24.00 -18.03 -9.16
C LYS A 119 -23.05 -17.54 -10.28
N ALA A 120 -22.67 -18.44 -11.19
CA ALA A 120 -21.63 -18.19 -12.21
C ALA A 120 -21.99 -17.17 -13.31
N ASP A 121 -23.28 -16.90 -13.57
CA ASP A 121 -23.75 -16.29 -14.83
C ASP A 121 -23.88 -14.76 -14.84
N VAL A 122 -23.20 -14.02 -13.96
CA VAL A 122 -23.23 -12.55 -14.01
C VAL A 122 -21.92 -12.04 -14.60
N PRO A 123 -21.95 -11.20 -15.64
CA PRO A 123 -20.77 -10.51 -16.13
C PRO A 123 -20.11 -9.70 -15.01
N VAL A 124 -18.82 -9.89 -14.82
CA VAL A 124 -18.02 -9.02 -13.96
C VAL A 124 -17.83 -7.73 -14.73
N CYS A 125 -18.50 -6.66 -14.31
CA CYS A 125 -18.20 -5.33 -14.85
C CYS A 125 -16.81 -4.93 -14.36
N SER A 126 -15.86 -4.79 -15.28
CA SER A 126 -14.53 -4.29 -14.94
C SER A 126 -14.66 -2.88 -14.33
N GLY A 127 -13.96 -2.63 -13.22
CA GLY A 127 -13.97 -1.33 -12.55
C GLY A 127 -15.08 -1.11 -11.51
N SER A 128 -16.10 -1.96 -11.43
CA SER A 128 -17.14 -1.84 -10.38
C SER A 128 -16.69 -2.53 -9.10
N ARG A 129 -16.64 -1.76 -7.99
CA ARG A 129 -16.34 -2.30 -6.65
C ARG A 129 -17.07 -1.51 -5.57
N ARG A 130 -17.24 -2.11 -4.40
CA ARG A 130 -17.79 -1.46 -3.22
C ARG A 130 -16.64 -1.01 -2.33
N LEU A 131 -16.47 0.30 -2.17
CA LEU A 131 -15.45 0.83 -1.28
C LEU A 131 -15.70 0.44 0.18
N THR A 132 -14.64 0.08 0.86
CA THR A 132 -14.57 -0.18 2.31
C THR A 132 -13.77 0.90 3.03
N THR A 133 -13.03 1.71 2.29
CA THR A 133 -12.38 2.93 2.78
C THR A 133 -13.41 4.03 3.09
N PRO A 134 -13.04 5.07 3.86
CA PRO A 134 -13.82 6.30 3.93
C PRO A 134 -14.18 6.82 2.54
N HIS A 135 -15.42 7.30 2.37
CA HIS A 135 -16.03 7.64 1.08
C HIS A 135 -15.28 8.70 0.25
N HIS A 136 -14.31 9.40 0.79
CA HIS A 136 -13.61 10.51 0.14
C HIS A 136 -12.27 10.13 -0.50
N TYR A 137 -11.75 8.93 -0.24
CA TYR A 137 -10.57 8.42 -0.93
C TYR A 137 -10.72 6.96 -1.37
N ALA A 138 -9.98 6.58 -2.39
CA ALA A 138 -9.94 5.22 -2.90
C ALA A 138 -8.54 4.85 -3.41
N TYR A 139 -8.20 3.57 -3.27
CA TYR A 139 -7.01 3.01 -3.92
C TYR A 139 -7.34 2.64 -5.38
N ILE A 140 -6.48 2.96 -6.32
CA ILE A 140 -6.58 2.57 -7.73
C ILE A 140 -5.42 1.66 -8.08
N LYS A 141 -5.72 0.38 -8.24
CA LYS A 141 -4.74 -0.62 -8.66
C LYS A 141 -4.60 -0.59 -10.19
N ILE A 142 -3.44 -0.14 -10.70
CA ILE A 142 -3.23 0.09 -12.13
C ILE A 142 -2.59 -1.08 -12.86
N SER A 143 -1.96 -1.99 -12.11
CA SER A 143 -1.33 -3.20 -12.65
C SER A 143 -1.25 -4.30 -11.59
N GLU A 144 -0.93 -5.51 -12.02
CA GLU A 144 -0.68 -6.66 -11.16
C GLU A 144 0.64 -7.31 -11.54
N GLY A 145 1.34 -7.94 -10.58
CA GLY A 145 2.62 -8.59 -10.81
C GLY A 145 3.80 -7.62 -10.93
N CYS A 146 5.02 -8.17 -11.01
CA CYS A 146 6.25 -7.37 -11.08
C CYS A 146 7.34 -8.11 -11.86
N ASN A 147 7.99 -7.41 -12.80
CA ASN A 147 9.11 -7.95 -13.57
C ASN A 147 10.48 -7.64 -12.94
N ARG A 148 10.54 -6.83 -11.86
CA ARG A 148 11.76 -6.59 -11.09
C ARG A 148 12.11 -7.89 -10.35
N ARG A 149 13.36 -8.30 -10.45
CA ARG A 149 13.87 -9.53 -9.83
C ARG A 149 14.73 -9.22 -8.62
N CYS A 150 14.21 -8.37 -7.71
CA CYS A 150 14.89 -8.09 -6.45
C CYS A 150 15.11 -9.40 -5.69
N ALA A 151 16.35 -9.60 -5.20
CA ALA A 151 16.79 -10.89 -4.68
C ALA A 151 15.96 -11.41 -3.48
N TYR A 152 15.41 -10.48 -2.67
CA TYR A 152 14.62 -10.76 -1.46
C TYR A 152 13.11 -10.90 -1.71
N CYS A 153 12.62 -10.63 -2.93
CA CYS A 153 11.21 -10.35 -3.13
C CYS A 153 10.43 -11.57 -3.66
N ALA A 154 9.41 -11.98 -2.92
CA ALA A 154 8.51 -13.06 -3.30
C ALA A 154 7.39 -12.65 -4.28
N ILE A 155 7.21 -11.35 -4.57
CA ILE A 155 6.11 -10.86 -5.42
C ILE A 155 6.04 -11.56 -6.78
N PRO A 156 7.14 -11.74 -7.55
CA PRO A 156 7.05 -12.46 -8.83
C PRO A 156 6.60 -13.91 -8.69
N ILE A 157 6.84 -14.54 -7.53
CA ILE A 157 6.42 -15.93 -7.24
C ILE A 157 4.91 -15.95 -6.95
N ILE A 158 4.39 -14.93 -6.23
CA ILE A 158 3.00 -14.86 -5.78
C ILE A 158 2.07 -14.36 -6.91
N THR A 159 2.44 -13.26 -7.56
CA THR A 159 1.56 -12.54 -8.49
C THR A 159 1.96 -12.65 -9.95
N GLY A 160 3.12 -13.27 -10.23
CA GLY A 160 3.61 -13.46 -11.57
C GLY A 160 4.19 -12.20 -12.23
N LYS A 161 4.21 -12.21 -13.56
CA LYS A 161 4.73 -11.10 -14.37
C LYS A 161 3.82 -9.88 -14.26
N HIS A 162 4.42 -8.71 -14.51
CA HIS A 162 3.68 -7.45 -14.60
C HIS A 162 2.64 -7.48 -15.73
N VAL A 163 1.43 -7.08 -15.40
CA VAL A 163 0.30 -6.94 -16.36
C VAL A 163 -0.39 -5.62 -16.05
N SER A 164 -0.30 -4.68 -16.98
CA SER A 164 -0.98 -3.37 -16.89
C SER A 164 -2.48 -3.51 -17.14
N ARG A 165 -3.29 -2.81 -16.37
CA ARG A 165 -4.70 -2.64 -16.69
C ARG A 165 -4.87 -1.66 -17.86
N PRO A 166 -5.87 -1.86 -18.75
CA PRO A 166 -6.18 -0.91 -19.79
C PRO A 166 -6.43 0.50 -19.23
N MET A 167 -5.81 1.52 -19.84
CA MET A 167 -5.88 2.90 -19.34
C MET A 167 -7.31 3.41 -19.28
N ASP A 168 -8.11 3.14 -20.31
CA ASP A 168 -9.50 3.61 -20.37
C ASP A 168 -10.37 2.99 -19.27
N GLU A 169 -10.15 1.71 -18.90
CA GLU A 169 -10.83 1.08 -17.77
C GLU A 169 -10.47 1.76 -16.43
N ILE A 170 -9.22 2.15 -16.25
CA ILE A 170 -8.79 2.87 -15.04
C ILE A 170 -9.43 4.25 -14.99
N LEU A 171 -9.45 4.97 -16.12
CA LEU A 171 -10.06 6.31 -16.18
C LEU A 171 -11.57 6.27 -15.98
N ASP A 172 -12.24 5.23 -16.47
CA ASP A 172 -13.69 5.04 -16.27
C ASP A 172 -14.00 4.71 -14.82
N GLU A 173 -13.20 3.85 -14.15
CA GLU A 173 -13.30 3.60 -12.71
C GLU A 173 -13.15 4.90 -11.91
N VAL A 174 -12.16 5.73 -12.24
CA VAL A 174 -11.95 7.02 -11.56
C VAL A 174 -13.14 7.95 -11.76
N ARG A 175 -13.70 8.04 -12.98
CA ARG A 175 -14.90 8.86 -13.24
C ARG A 175 -16.10 8.40 -12.42
N GLN A 176 -16.31 7.09 -12.34
CA GLN A 176 -17.39 6.52 -11.53
C GLN A 176 -17.20 6.84 -10.05
N LEU A 177 -16.00 6.64 -9.50
CA LEU A 177 -15.69 6.93 -8.11
C LEU A 177 -15.83 8.44 -7.79
N VAL A 178 -15.47 9.33 -8.72
CA VAL A 178 -15.73 10.76 -8.56
C VAL A 178 -17.24 11.05 -8.49
N ALA A 179 -18.05 10.39 -9.34
CA ALA A 179 -19.50 10.52 -9.29
C ALA A 179 -20.08 10.04 -7.95
N ASP A 180 -19.46 9.03 -7.33
CA ASP A 180 -19.81 8.50 -6.02
C ASP A 180 -19.27 9.38 -4.86
N GLY A 181 -18.51 10.45 -5.15
CA GLY A 181 -18.05 11.44 -4.18
C GLY A 181 -16.60 11.31 -3.73
N VAL A 182 -15.83 10.38 -4.29
CA VAL A 182 -14.39 10.23 -4.03
C VAL A 182 -13.63 11.45 -4.55
N LYS A 183 -12.68 11.93 -3.79
CA LYS A 183 -11.89 13.14 -4.07
C LYS A 183 -10.40 12.89 -4.17
N GLU A 184 -9.91 11.87 -3.48
CA GLU A 184 -8.50 11.51 -3.41
C GLU A 184 -8.29 10.09 -3.93
N PHE A 185 -7.26 9.90 -4.75
CA PHE A 185 -6.92 8.64 -5.38
C PHE A 185 -5.49 8.23 -5.05
N GLN A 186 -5.36 7.07 -4.39
CA GLN A 186 -4.07 6.44 -4.07
C GLN A 186 -3.72 5.49 -5.21
N ILE A 187 -2.75 5.84 -6.04
CA ILE A 187 -2.37 5.00 -7.19
C ILE A 187 -1.37 3.96 -6.73
N ILE A 188 -1.75 2.70 -6.86
CA ILE A 188 -1.00 1.55 -6.36
C ILE A 188 -0.73 0.50 -7.44
N ALA A 189 0.42 -0.13 -7.31
CA ALA A 189 0.88 -1.30 -8.08
C ALA A 189 1.91 -2.06 -7.24
N GLN A 190 2.44 -3.17 -7.72
CA GLN A 190 3.66 -3.75 -7.15
C GLN A 190 4.90 -2.95 -7.56
N GLU A 191 4.86 -2.35 -8.73
CA GLU A 191 5.84 -1.39 -9.24
C GLU A 191 5.12 -0.39 -10.15
N LEU A 192 4.99 0.85 -9.66
CA LEU A 192 4.18 1.89 -10.29
C LEU A 192 4.75 2.35 -11.63
N THR A 193 6.06 2.56 -11.67
CA THR A 193 6.71 3.22 -12.80
C THR A 193 6.79 2.35 -14.05
N TYR A 194 6.57 1.04 -13.90
CA TYR A 194 6.59 0.08 -15.01
C TYR A 194 5.26 0.01 -15.80
N TYR A 195 4.24 0.77 -15.38
CA TYR A 195 2.94 0.76 -16.04
C TYR A 195 3.04 1.08 -17.54
N GLY A 196 2.49 0.20 -18.38
CA GLY A 196 2.46 0.30 -19.83
C GLY A 196 3.61 -0.41 -20.54
N VAL A 197 4.75 -0.67 -19.87
CA VAL A 197 5.94 -1.27 -20.52
C VAL A 197 5.66 -2.67 -21.09
N ASP A 198 4.75 -3.40 -20.47
CA ASP A 198 4.31 -4.73 -20.96
C ASP A 198 3.43 -4.66 -22.22
N LEU A 199 2.95 -3.48 -22.62
CA LEU A 199 2.09 -3.27 -23.77
C LEU A 199 2.88 -2.94 -25.05
N ASP A 200 3.86 -2.02 -24.96
CA ASP A 200 4.60 -1.51 -26.13
C ASP A 200 6.04 -1.06 -25.80
N ASP A 201 6.62 -1.58 -24.71
CA ASP A 201 7.98 -1.24 -24.23
C ASP A 201 8.14 0.23 -23.81
N LYS A 202 7.05 0.96 -23.49
CA LYS A 202 7.07 2.35 -23.04
C LYS A 202 6.39 2.54 -21.70
N HIS A 203 6.89 3.50 -20.92
CA HIS A 203 6.22 3.94 -19.70
C HIS A 203 4.99 4.78 -20.04
N HIS A 204 3.81 4.35 -19.62
CA HIS A 204 2.55 5.10 -19.79
C HIS A 204 2.03 5.74 -18.50
N ILE A 205 2.78 5.64 -17.42
CA ILE A 205 2.37 6.19 -16.12
C ILE A 205 2.15 7.71 -16.18
N THR A 206 3.02 8.43 -16.88
CA THR A 206 2.94 9.89 -17.03
C THR A 206 1.64 10.31 -17.72
N GLU A 207 1.29 9.64 -18.84
CA GLU A 207 0.02 9.89 -19.55
C GLU A 207 -1.18 9.55 -18.66
N LEU A 208 -1.17 8.39 -17.99
CA LEU A 208 -2.25 7.97 -17.11
C LEU A 208 -2.50 9.02 -16.01
N ILE A 209 -1.47 9.44 -15.30
CA ILE A 209 -1.60 10.41 -14.20
C ILE A 209 -2.07 11.77 -14.72
N SER A 210 -1.54 12.22 -15.87
CA SER A 210 -1.98 13.48 -16.49
C SER A 210 -3.47 13.44 -16.84
N ARG A 211 -3.92 12.36 -17.52
CA ARG A 211 -5.34 12.19 -17.90
C ARG A 211 -6.26 12.04 -16.67
N MET A 212 -5.82 11.35 -15.63
CA MET A 212 -6.57 11.28 -14.35
C MET A 212 -6.70 12.65 -13.70
N ALA A 213 -5.65 13.46 -13.72
CA ALA A 213 -5.65 14.80 -13.13
C ALA A 213 -6.62 15.75 -13.88
N ASP A 214 -6.91 15.50 -15.14
CA ASP A 214 -7.85 16.28 -15.93
C ASP A 214 -9.32 15.89 -15.73
N ILE A 215 -9.62 14.81 -14.99
CA ILE A 215 -10.99 14.42 -14.67
C ILE A 215 -11.60 15.42 -13.67
N PRO A 216 -12.71 16.12 -14.03
CA PRO A 216 -13.37 17.04 -13.12
C PRO A 216 -13.82 16.33 -11.84
N GLY A 217 -13.46 16.89 -10.69
CA GLY A 217 -13.79 16.32 -9.36
C GLY A 217 -12.62 15.63 -8.66
N VAL A 218 -11.61 15.20 -9.39
CA VAL A 218 -10.34 14.70 -8.80
C VAL A 218 -9.63 15.86 -8.10
N LYS A 219 -9.39 15.72 -6.80
CA LYS A 219 -8.77 16.75 -5.94
C LYS A 219 -7.37 16.43 -5.51
N TRP A 220 -7.06 15.14 -5.28
CA TRP A 220 -5.73 14.65 -4.98
C TRP A 220 -5.46 13.30 -5.66
N ILE A 221 -4.28 13.17 -6.23
CA ILE A 221 -3.69 11.94 -6.76
C ILE A 221 -2.36 11.74 -6.04
N ARG A 222 -2.15 10.57 -5.46
CA ARG A 222 -0.94 10.22 -4.72
C ARG A 222 -0.31 8.97 -5.31
N LEU A 223 1.03 8.98 -5.45
CA LEU A 223 1.78 7.94 -6.13
C LEU A 223 2.52 7.06 -5.14
N HIS A 224 2.32 5.73 -5.23
CA HIS A 224 2.90 4.75 -4.33
C HIS A 224 3.71 3.69 -5.07
N TYR A 225 4.76 3.18 -4.41
CA TYR A 225 5.56 2.04 -4.87
C TYR A 225 6.33 2.29 -6.18
N ALA A 226 6.91 3.48 -6.33
CA ALA A 226 7.84 3.78 -7.43
C ALA A 226 9.17 3.02 -7.26
N TYR A 227 9.83 2.77 -8.37
CA TYR A 227 11.13 2.10 -8.41
C TYR A 227 12.21 3.06 -8.95
N PRO A 228 13.43 3.07 -8.38
CA PRO A 228 14.44 4.06 -8.77
C PRO A 228 15.06 3.84 -10.15
N ASN A 229 15.25 2.57 -10.58
CA ASN A 229 15.85 2.26 -11.86
C ASN A 229 14.92 2.58 -13.04
N GLN A 230 15.40 3.34 -14.01
CA GLN A 230 14.63 3.78 -15.18
C GLN A 230 13.36 4.57 -14.80
N PHE A 231 13.47 5.40 -13.78
CA PHE A 231 12.35 6.26 -13.34
C PHE A 231 11.96 7.22 -14.48
N PRO A 232 10.66 7.29 -14.86
CA PRO A 232 10.17 8.19 -15.92
C PRO A 232 10.21 9.64 -15.44
N LEU A 233 11.23 10.38 -15.84
CA LEU A 233 11.48 11.75 -15.38
C LEU A 233 10.41 12.75 -15.82
N ASP A 234 9.67 12.49 -16.89
CA ASP A 234 8.54 13.29 -17.37
C ASP A 234 7.34 13.25 -16.40
N LEU A 235 7.23 12.22 -15.56
CA LEU A 235 6.25 12.17 -14.47
C LEU A 235 6.43 13.34 -13.48
N LEU A 236 7.68 13.78 -13.26
CA LEU A 236 7.97 14.92 -12.38
C LEU A 236 7.40 16.23 -12.91
N ASP A 237 7.29 16.39 -14.23
CA ASP A 237 6.67 17.58 -14.82
C ASP A 237 5.16 17.59 -14.55
N VAL A 238 4.50 16.44 -14.67
CA VAL A 238 3.08 16.30 -14.30
C VAL A 238 2.87 16.59 -12.81
N MET A 239 3.74 16.09 -11.92
CA MET A 239 3.68 16.38 -10.49
C MET A 239 3.88 17.87 -10.16
N ARG A 240 4.70 18.57 -10.94
CA ARG A 240 4.92 20.02 -10.79
C ARG A 240 3.75 20.84 -11.31
N GLU A 241 3.21 20.49 -12.48
CA GLU A 241 2.28 21.30 -13.24
C GLU A 241 0.80 21.08 -12.87
N LYS A 242 0.45 19.87 -12.42
CA LYS A 242 -0.93 19.51 -12.02
C LYS A 242 -1.12 19.73 -10.51
N PRO A 243 -1.87 20.76 -10.08
CA PRO A 243 -1.99 21.11 -8.65
C PRO A 243 -2.76 20.07 -7.82
N ASN A 244 -3.42 19.13 -8.47
CA ASN A 244 -4.11 18.00 -7.85
C ASN A 244 -3.29 16.70 -7.84
N VAL A 245 -2.08 16.69 -8.38
CA VAL A 245 -1.10 15.63 -8.12
C VAL A 245 -0.29 16.03 -6.90
N CYS A 246 -0.41 15.25 -5.83
CA CYS A 246 0.24 15.53 -4.56
C CYS A 246 1.76 15.59 -4.73
N LYS A 247 2.40 16.56 -4.10
CA LYS A 247 3.87 16.61 -4.01
C LYS A 247 4.36 15.57 -3.00
N TYR A 248 4.11 14.33 -3.31
CA TYR A 248 4.42 13.16 -2.51
C TYR A 248 4.79 12.00 -3.42
N LEU A 249 5.92 11.37 -3.18
CA LEU A 249 6.38 10.22 -3.95
C LEU A 249 6.90 9.14 -2.99
N ASP A 250 6.25 7.98 -3.03
CA ASP A 250 6.74 6.79 -2.34
C ASP A 250 7.63 5.99 -3.31
N ILE A 251 8.95 5.97 -3.01
CA ILE A 251 9.98 5.32 -3.81
C ILE A 251 10.81 4.37 -2.97
N ALA A 252 10.71 3.07 -3.24
CA ALA A 252 11.39 2.03 -2.47
C ALA A 252 12.87 1.91 -2.85
N LEU A 253 13.75 2.51 -2.08
CA LEU A 253 15.21 2.50 -2.31
C LEU A 253 15.87 1.22 -1.77
N GLN A 254 15.44 0.75 -0.61
CA GLN A 254 15.89 -0.43 0.12
C GLN A 254 17.27 -0.27 0.77
N HIS A 255 18.27 0.20 0.07
CA HIS A 255 19.62 0.46 0.55
C HIS A 255 20.31 1.53 -0.29
N ILE A 256 21.58 1.90 0.06
CA ILE A 256 22.40 2.84 -0.70
C ILE A 256 23.78 2.31 -1.06
N SER A 257 24.36 1.40 -0.26
CA SER A 257 25.67 0.83 -0.56
C SER A 257 25.63 0.05 -1.88
N ASP A 258 26.59 0.30 -2.77
CA ASP A 258 26.69 -0.40 -4.06
C ASP A 258 26.84 -1.93 -3.89
N ASN A 259 27.50 -2.38 -2.80
CA ASN A 259 27.58 -3.77 -2.44
C ASN A 259 26.17 -4.35 -2.24
N MET A 260 25.34 -3.69 -1.39
CA MET A 260 23.99 -4.16 -1.08
C MET A 260 23.06 -4.02 -2.28
N LEU A 261 23.07 -2.91 -2.99
CA LEU A 261 22.25 -2.71 -4.18
C LEU A 261 22.51 -3.79 -5.24
N LYS A 262 23.75 -4.17 -5.45
CA LYS A 262 24.14 -5.26 -6.36
C LYS A 262 23.63 -6.62 -5.86
N ARG A 263 23.85 -6.95 -4.57
CA ARG A 263 23.39 -8.21 -3.97
C ARG A 263 21.87 -8.32 -3.94
N MET A 264 21.18 -7.21 -3.70
CA MET A 264 19.71 -7.11 -3.72
C MET A 264 19.11 -7.09 -5.14
N HIS A 265 19.94 -7.10 -6.18
CA HIS A 265 19.50 -7.00 -7.59
C HIS A 265 18.67 -5.74 -7.87
N ARG A 266 19.11 -4.57 -7.33
CA ARG A 266 18.38 -3.31 -7.53
C ARG A 266 18.63 -2.66 -8.89
N HIS A 267 19.68 -3.05 -9.61
CA HIS A 267 20.05 -2.53 -10.93
C HIS A 267 20.17 -1.00 -10.98
N VAL A 268 20.61 -0.40 -9.90
CA VAL A 268 20.88 1.01 -9.73
C VAL A 268 22.09 1.15 -8.80
N SER A 269 22.95 2.10 -9.04
CA SER A 269 24.09 2.42 -8.19
C SER A 269 23.74 3.47 -7.13
N LYS A 270 24.62 3.62 -6.13
CA LYS A 270 24.55 4.72 -5.15
C LYS A 270 24.46 6.07 -5.83
N GLN A 271 25.36 6.34 -6.80
CA GLN A 271 25.42 7.64 -7.47
C GLN A 271 24.14 7.92 -8.26
N GLU A 272 23.64 6.95 -9.03
CA GLU A 272 22.40 7.09 -9.78
C GLU A 272 21.20 7.35 -8.84
N THR A 273 21.16 6.72 -7.68
CA THR A 273 20.13 6.94 -6.66
C THR A 273 20.17 8.37 -6.11
N ILE A 274 21.38 8.86 -5.76
CA ILE A 274 21.58 10.23 -5.26
C ILE A 274 21.20 11.26 -6.34
N ASP A 275 21.61 11.06 -7.57
CA ASP A 275 21.31 11.94 -8.70
C ASP A 275 19.81 11.98 -9.01
N LEU A 276 19.13 10.83 -8.91
CA LEU A 276 17.68 10.76 -9.06
C LEU A 276 16.96 11.56 -7.96
N LEU A 277 17.32 11.37 -6.70
CA LEU A 277 16.72 12.10 -5.58
C LEU A 277 16.93 13.62 -5.70
N LYS A 278 18.13 14.02 -6.10
CA LYS A 278 18.44 15.43 -6.39
C LYS A 278 17.53 15.95 -7.51
N THR A 279 17.42 15.22 -8.62
CA THR A 279 16.58 15.60 -9.77
C THR A 279 15.10 15.72 -9.35
N ILE A 280 14.59 14.78 -8.54
CA ILE A 280 13.23 14.82 -8.03
C ILE A 280 12.98 16.10 -7.23
N ARG A 281 13.86 16.44 -6.28
CA ARG A 281 13.74 17.64 -5.43
C ARG A 281 13.88 18.95 -6.22
N GLU A 282 14.76 18.99 -7.22
CA GLU A 282 14.95 20.16 -8.10
C GLU A 282 13.74 20.38 -9.02
N ARG A 283 13.19 19.31 -9.62
CA ARG A 283 12.07 19.43 -10.57
C ARG A 283 10.72 19.60 -9.90
N VAL A 284 10.55 19.12 -8.65
CA VAL A 284 9.32 19.25 -7.89
C VAL A 284 9.63 19.89 -6.52
N PRO A 285 9.84 21.21 -6.46
CA PRO A 285 10.18 21.90 -5.21
C PRO A 285 9.13 21.66 -4.12
N GLY A 286 9.58 21.29 -2.92
CA GLY A 286 8.74 20.99 -1.77
C GLY A 286 8.09 19.60 -1.80
N ILE A 287 8.57 18.70 -2.65
CA ILE A 287 8.11 17.30 -2.64
C ILE A 287 8.52 16.62 -1.34
N HIS A 288 7.61 15.82 -0.79
CA HIS A 288 7.89 14.88 0.29
C HIS A 288 8.18 13.51 -0.29
N ILE A 289 9.36 12.98 0.02
CA ILE A 289 9.79 11.66 -0.42
C ILE A 289 9.58 10.69 0.73
N ARG A 290 8.76 9.66 0.45
CA ARG A 290 8.66 8.49 1.29
C ARG A 290 9.57 7.39 0.73
N THR A 291 10.29 6.71 1.59
CA THR A 291 11.08 5.55 1.21
C THR A 291 10.96 4.41 2.20
N THR A 292 11.36 3.24 1.75
CA THR A 292 11.50 2.05 2.60
C THR A 292 12.91 1.53 2.45
N LEU A 293 13.55 1.23 3.59
CA LEU A 293 14.90 0.71 3.67
C LEU A 293 14.91 -0.66 4.34
N MET A 294 15.94 -1.45 4.07
CA MET A 294 16.15 -2.78 4.63
C MET A 294 17.54 -2.86 5.24
N VAL A 295 17.65 -3.38 6.46
CA VAL A 295 18.90 -3.64 7.16
C VAL A 295 19.11 -5.13 7.38
N GLY A 296 20.35 -5.55 7.51
CA GLY A 296 20.69 -6.94 7.82
C GLY A 296 20.47 -7.90 6.65
N PHE A 297 20.48 -7.41 5.40
CA PHE A 297 20.48 -8.28 4.24
C PHE A 297 21.77 -9.11 4.20
N PRO A 298 21.75 -10.40 3.74
CA PRO A 298 22.92 -11.27 3.69
C PRO A 298 24.15 -10.60 3.11
N GLY A 299 25.26 -10.58 3.86
CA GLY A 299 26.52 -9.93 3.49
C GLY A 299 26.56 -8.43 3.75
N GLU A 300 25.61 -7.84 4.47
CA GLU A 300 25.68 -6.43 4.88
C GLU A 300 26.76 -6.24 5.95
N THR A 301 27.80 -5.49 5.60
CA THR A 301 28.90 -5.16 6.50
C THR A 301 28.55 -3.97 7.42
N GLN A 302 29.41 -3.70 8.40
CA GLN A 302 29.25 -2.51 9.23
C GLN A 302 29.47 -1.22 8.43
N ASP A 303 30.35 -1.25 7.44
CA ASP A 303 30.60 -0.10 6.56
C ASP A 303 29.40 0.18 5.65
N ASP A 304 28.75 -0.87 5.11
CA ASP A 304 27.50 -0.73 4.33
C ASP A 304 26.40 -0.06 5.17
N PHE A 305 26.26 -0.47 6.44
CA PHE A 305 25.28 0.11 7.35
C PHE A 305 25.60 1.56 7.73
N HIS A 306 26.88 1.88 8.00
CA HIS A 306 27.28 3.27 8.26
C HIS A 306 27.01 4.17 7.02
N GLU A 307 27.26 3.65 5.82
CA GLU A 307 26.93 4.37 4.58
C GLU A 307 25.43 4.63 4.46
N LEU A 308 24.58 3.68 4.88
CA LEU A 308 23.12 3.84 4.91
C LEU A 308 22.69 4.94 5.90
N LEU A 309 23.26 4.96 7.11
CA LEU A 309 22.98 5.99 8.10
C LEU A 309 23.36 7.40 7.60
N GLU A 310 24.55 7.55 7.02
CA GLU A 310 24.99 8.84 6.45
C GLU A 310 24.13 9.28 5.28
N PHE A 311 23.67 8.33 4.47
CA PHE A 311 22.73 8.61 3.40
C PHE A 311 21.39 9.15 3.95
N VAL A 312 20.80 8.51 4.94
CA VAL A 312 19.54 8.98 5.57
C VAL A 312 19.73 10.35 6.22
N ARG A 313 20.85 10.56 6.93
CA ARG A 313 21.19 11.86 7.56
C ARG A 313 21.30 12.98 6.51
N THR A 314 21.89 12.68 5.36
CA THR A 314 22.10 13.65 4.28
C THR A 314 20.84 13.91 3.49
N GLN A 315 20.06 12.86 3.15
CA GLN A 315 18.87 12.97 2.32
C GLN A 315 17.66 13.52 3.07
N ARG A 316 17.62 13.33 4.42
CA ARG A 316 16.54 13.85 5.28
C ARG A 316 15.16 13.52 4.72
N PHE A 317 14.89 12.24 4.55
CA PHE A 317 13.59 11.80 4.04
C PHE A 317 12.44 12.28 4.93
N GLU A 318 11.44 12.87 4.32
CA GLU A 318 10.25 13.36 5.04
C GLU A 318 9.45 12.21 5.64
N ARG A 319 9.50 11.05 4.99
CA ARG A 319 8.89 9.79 5.46
C ARG A 319 9.83 8.62 5.16
N MET A 320 10.11 7.82 6.14
CA MET A 320 10.91 6.61 5.94
C MET A 320 10.43 5.53 6.88
N GLY A 321 10.22 4.33 6.35
CA GLY A 321 10.08 3.12 7.10
C GLY A 321 11.28 2.21 6.86
N ALA A 322 11.65 1.40 7.84
CA ALA A 322 12.68 0.39 7.69
C ALA A 322 12.22 -0.94 8.28
N PHE A 323 12.81 -2.02 7.82
CA PHE A 323 12.62 -3.35 8.38
C PHE A 323 13.90 -4.16 8.32
N ALA A 324 14.04 -5.11 9.22
CA ALA A 324 15.09 -6.10 9.19
C ALA A 324 14.83 -7.12 8.08
N TYR A 325 15.87 -7.58 7.41
CA TYR A 325 15.74 -8.66 6.44
C TYR A 325 15.17 -9.92 7.11
N SER A 326 14.14 -10.47 6.49
CA SER A 326 13.57 -11.77 6.77
C SER A 326 13.70 -12.64 5.51
N GLU A 327 14.20 -13.86 5.70
CA GLU A 327 14.35 -14.79 4.59
C GLU A 327 12.95 -15.26 4.09
N GLU A 328 12.73 -15.13 2.80
CA GLU A 328 11.51 -15.58 2.15
C GLU A 328 11.78 -16.74 1.21
N GLU A 329 11.18 -17.88 1.51
CA GLU A 329 11.32 -19.12 0.74
C GLU A 329 11.11 -18.91 -0.76
N GLY A 330 11.94 -19.57 -1.56
CA GLY A 330 11.85 -19.53 -3.02
C GLY A 330 12.42 -18.26 -3.66
N THR A 331 12.80 -17.24 -2.87
CA THR A 331 13.46 -16.05 -3.40
C THR A 331 14.90 -16.34 -3.80
N TYR A 332 15.48 -15.44 -4.61
CA TYR A 332 16.88 -15.60 -5.01
C TYR A 332 17.80 -15.57 -3.79
N SER A 333 17.57 -14.66 -2.85
CA SER A 333 18.41 -14.56 -1.64
C SER A 333 18.36 -15.83 -0.80
N ALA A 334 17.19 -16.38 -0.53
CA ALA A 334 17.04 -17.61 0.24
C ALA A 334 17.73 -18.83 -0.42
N ASN A 335 17.77 -18.86 -1.74
CA ASN A 335 18.37 -19.98 -2.47
C ASN A 335 19.87 -19.84 -2.72
N ASN A 336 20.45 -18.61 -2.58
CA ASN A 336 21.83 -18.35 -3.03
C ASN A 336 22.72 -17.66 -2.01
N TYR A 337 22.14 -17.14 -0.93
CA TYR A 337 22.90 -16.45 0.13
C TYR A 337 22.64 -17.14 1.45
N GLU A 338 23.67 -17.24 2.28
CA GLU A 338 23.54 -17.58 3.69
C GLU A 338 23.12 -16.30 4.45
N ASP A 339 22.16 -16.41 5.35
CA ASP A 339 21.76 -15.31 6.23
C ASP A 339 22.79 -15.19 7.36
N ASP A 340 23.89 -14.51 7.03
CA ASP A 340 25.08 -14.37 7.85
C ASP A 340 25.05 -13.18 8.84
N VAL A 341 23.95 -12.40 8.86
CA VAL A 341 23.79 -11.29 9.80
C VAL A 341 22.93 -11.73 10.99
N PRO A 342 23.49 -11.81 12.22
CA PRO A 342 22.74 -12.23 13.40
C PRO A 342 21.50 -11.37 13.67
N ALA A 343 20.44 -11.98 14.21
CA ALA A 343 19.17 -11.31 14.45
C ALA A 343 19.30 -10.08 15.37
N GLU A 344 20.13 -10.17 16.41
CA GLU A 344 20.42 -9.05 17.32
C GLU A 344 21.15 -7.88 16.61
N VAL A 345 21.95 -8.18 15.58
CA VAL A 345 22.61 -7.15 14.77
C VAL A 345 21.61 -6.47 13.85
N LYS A 346 20.72 -7.25 13.22
CA LYS A 346 19.63 -6.70 12.39
C LYS A 346 18.74 -5.79 13.22
N GLN A 347 18.30 -6.22 14.40
CA GLN A 347 17.44 -5.43 15.27
C GLN A 347 18.13 -4.15 15.71
N ARG A 348 19.39 -4.23 16.18
CA ARG A 348 20.16 -3.04 16.56
C ARG A 348 20.29 -2.02 15.42
N ARG A 349 20.58 -2.50 14.20
CA ARG A 349 20.67 -1.62 13.01
C ARG A 349 19.31 -0.99 12.68
N LEU A 350 18.24 -1.74 12.81
CA LEU A 350 16.88 -1.23 12.62
C LEU A 350 16.56 -0.13 13.62
N ASP A 351 16.82 -0.37 14.91
CA ASP A 351 16.55 0.59 15.99
C ASP A 351 17.37 1.88 15.78
N GLU A 352 18.67 1.78 15.47
CA GLU A 352 19.55 2.93 15.22
C GLU A 352 19.07 3.75 14.03
N LEU A 353 18.67 3.09 12.92
CA LEU A 353 18.14 3.75 11.73
C LEU A 353 16.81 4.45 12.00
N MET A 354 15.92 3.82 12.77
CA MET A 354 14.61 4.38 13.11
C MET A 354 14.71 5.55 14.10
N ILE A 355 15.65 5.51 15.05
CA ILE A 355 15.95 6.64 15.94
C ILE A 355 16.40 7.86 15.12
N LEU A 356 17.33 7.67 14.18
CA LEU A 356 17.77 8.75 13.29
C LEU A 356 16.59 9.33 12.47
N GLN A 357 15.72 8.47 11.96
CA GLN A 357 14.55 8.94 11.20
C GLN A 357 13.54 9.67 12.08
N GLN A 358 13.36 9.27 13.32
CA GLN A 358 12.49 9.97 14.28
C GLN A 358 12.97 11.39 14.53
N GLU A 359 14.28 11.59 14.73
CA GLU A 359 14.89 12.92 14.86
C GLU A 359 14.64 13.78 13.61
N ILE A 360 14.88 13.21 12.41
CA ILE A 360 14.65 13.91 11.14
C ILE A 360 13.16 14.24 10.96
N SER A 361 12.27 13.33 11.32
CA SER A 361 10.82 13.54 11.22
C SER A 361 10.38 14.71 12.12
N ALA A 362 10.84 14.75 13.38
CA ALA A 362 10.54 15.84 14.30
C ALA A 362 10.99 17.21 13.75
N GLU A 363 12.18 17.29 13.17
CA GLU A 363 12.68 18.52 12.56
C GLU A 363 11.85 18.95 11.35
N VAL A 364 11.51 18.01 10.45
CA VAL A 364 10.69 18.25 9.25
C VAL A 364 9.27 18.70 9.63
N GLU A 365 8.67 18.11 10.67
CA GLU A 365 7.36 18.51 11.14
C GLU A 365 7.41 19.89 11.82
N ALA A 366 8.47 20.19 12.58
CA ALA A 366 8.65 21.50 13.22
C ALA A 366 8.74 22.64 12.19
N GLU A 367 9.31 22.40 11.01
CA GLU A 367 9.37 23.39 9.93
C GLU A 367 7.99 23.81 9.39
N LYS A 368 6.94 23.04 9.67
CA LYS A 368 5.57 23.32 9.24
C LYS A 368 4.82 24.23 10.22
N VAL A 369 5.31 24.41 11.44
CA VAL A 369 4.69 25.28 12.45
C VAL A 369 4.60 26.71 11.92
N GLY A 370 3.43 27.32 12.08
CA GLY A 370 3.12 28.65 11.57
C GLY A 370 2.63 28.70 10.12
N LYS A 371 2.84 27.63 9.33
CA LYS A 371 2.35 27.54 7.94
C LYS A 371 0.85 27.24 7.90
N ILE A 372 0.21 27.66 6.82
CA ILE A 372 -1.17 27.29 6.50
C ILE A 372 -1.12 26.18 5.47
N LEU A 373 -1.65 25.02 5.83
CA LEU A 373 -1.68 23.84 4.99
C LEU A 373 -3.13 23.48 4.60
N LYS A 374 -3.31 22.94 3.40
CA LYS A 374 -4.58 22.38 2.96
C LYS A 374 -4.72 20.98 3.54
N VAL A 375 -5.79 20.74 4.29
CA VAL A 375 -6.05 19.48 5.02
C VAL A 375 -7.39 18.91 4.60
N ILE A 376 -7.44 17.61 4.27
CA ILE A 376 -8.68 16.86 4.13
C ILE A 376 -9.00 16.22 5.48
N ILE A 377 -10.26 16.28 5.92
CA ILE A 377 -10.68 15.64 7.16
C ILE A 377 -11.07 14.18 6.89
N ASP A 378 -10.41 13.25 7.55
CA ASP A 378 -10.64 11.81 7.39
C ASP A 378 -11.68 11.28 8.37
N ARG A 379 -11.64 11.73 9.63
CA ARG A 379 -12.54 11.25 10.69
C ARG A 379 -12.66 12.24 11.84
N LYS A 380 -13.61 11.96 12.73
CA LYS A 380 -13.69 12.59 14.05
C LYS A 380 -13.43 11.52 15.11
N GLU A 381 -12.50 11.80 16.03
CA GLU A 381 -12.14 10.91 17.11
C GLU A 381 -12.05 11.71 18.43
N GLY A 382 -12.90 11.37 19.39
CA GLY A 382 -13.01 12.14 20.62
C GLY A 382 -13.26 13.63 20.39
N ASP A 383 -12.37 14.45 20.93
CA ASP A 383 -12.42 15.91 20.84
C ASP A 383 -11.63 16.48 19.64
N TYR A 384 -11.18 15.61 18.72
CA TYR A 384 -10.41 16.04 17.56
C TYR A 384 -11.07 15.64 16.24
N TYR A 385 -10.91 16.48 15.23
CA TYR A 385 -10.99 16.12 13.84
C TYR A 385 -9.60 15.73 13.36
N ILE A 386 -9.49 14.59 12.74
CA ILE A 386 -8.24 14.05 12.22
C ILE A 386 -8.26 14.20 10.70
N GLY A 387 -7.18 14.75 10.16
CA GLY A 387 -7.05 14.96 8.73
C GLY A 387 -5.62 14.79 8.26
N ARG A 388 -5.42 14.97 6.96
CA ARG A 388 -4.11 14.83 6.30
C ARG A 388 -3.84 15.97 5.33
N THR A 389 -2.57 16.26 5.15
CA THR A 389 -2.09 17.16 4.09
C THR A 389 -1.84 16.38 2.78
N GLU A 390 -1.52 17.09 1.71
CA GLU A 390 -1.03 16.47 0.46
C GLU A 390 0.27 15.66 0.65
N PHE A 391 0.96 15.84 1.75
CA PHE A 391 2.23 15.20 2.08
C PHE A 391 2.09 13.90 2.89
N CYS A 392 0.86 13.47 3.15
CA CYS A 392 0.59 12.30 4.00
C CYS A 392 -0.40 11.36 3.34
N SER A 393 0.00 10.09 3.20
CA SER A 393 -0.85 9.00 2.75
C SER A 393 -1.80 8.55 3.87
N PRO A 394 -3.03 8.12 3.57
CA PRO A 394 -3.90 7.55 4.58
C PRO A 394 -3.28 6.31 5.24
N GLU A 395 -3.59 6.11 6.52
CA GLU A 395 -3.28 4.92 7.33
C GLU A 395 -1.82 4.70 7.72
N VAL A 396 -0.86 5.30 6.98
CA VAL A 396 0.57 4.99 7.15
C VAL A 396 1.45 6.21 7.44
N ASP A 397 0.95 7.43 7.24
CA ASP A 397 1.72 8.65 7.45
C ASP A 397 1.07 9.51 8.56
N PRO A 398 1.84 10.47 9.11
CA PRO A 398 1.37 11.39 10.15
C PRO A 398 0.08 12.15 9.82
N GLU A 399 -0.63 12.52 10.86
CA GLU A 399 -1.94 13.15 10.80
C GLU A 399 -1.91 14.61 11.25
N VAL A 400 -2.97 15.33 10.96
CA VAL A 400 -3.21 16.68 11.46
C VAL A 400 -4.41 16.64 12.41
N LEU A 401 -4.15 16.95 13.69
CA LEU A 401 -5.15 16.97 14.73
C LEU A 401 -5.70 18.39 14.90
N ILE A 402 -7.01 18.55 14.75
CA ILE A 402 -7.73 19.81 14.85
C ILE A 402 -8.73 19.71 15.96
N LYS A 403 -8.55 20.46 17.05
CA LYS A 403 -9.46 20.43 18.20
C LYS A 403 -10.88 20.82 17.77
N ALA A 404 -11.85 20.01 18.14
CA ALA A 404 -13.25 20.27 17.88
C ALA A 404 -13.70 21.52 18.67
N GLY A 405 -14.15 22.54 17.95
CA GLY A 405 -14.69 23.77 18.50
C GLY A 405 -16.18 23.93 18.13
N GLU A 406 -16.67 25.17 18.17
CA GLU A 406 -18.05 25.48 17.80
C GLU A 406 -18.38 25.15 16.33
N LYS A 407 -17.39 25.24 15.43
CA LYS A 407 -17.57 24.91 14.02
C LYS A 407 -17.45 23.40 13.79
N ARG A 408 -18.51 22.81 13.28
CA ARG A 408 -18.50 21.40 12.84
C ARG A 408 -17.79 21.26 11.50
N LEU A 409 -16.68 20.54 11.47
CA LEU A 409 -16.01 20.14 10.23
C LEU A 409 -16.71 18.92 9.60
N ARG A 410 -16.61 18.80 8.29
CA ARG A 410 -17.20 17.67 7.54
C ARG A 410 -16.10 16.74 7.05
N VAL A 411 -16.25 15.46 7.33
CA VAL A 411 -15.39 14.40 6.80
C VAL A 411 -15.40 14.43 5.27
N GLY A 412 -14.24 14.22 4.64
CA GLY A 412 -14.06 14.32 3.20
C GLY A 412 -14.09 15.76 2.64
N CYS A 413 -14.01 16.78 3.49
CA CYS A 413 -13.91 18.17 3.06
C CYS A 413 -12.51 18.73 3.36
N PHE A 414 -12.10 19.65 2.49
CA PHE A 414 -10.83 20.34 2.61
C PHE A 414 -10.98 21.64 3.41
N TYR A 415 -9.99 21.91 4.24
CA TYR A 415 -9.90 23.14 5.03
C TYR A 415 -8.47 23.68 5.00
N ASN A 416 -8.32 25.00 5.10
CA ASN A 416 -7.03 25.61 5.35
C ASN A 416 -6.79 25.58 6.87
N VAL A 417 -5.68 24.99 7.29
CA VAL A 417 -5.33 24.78 8.69
C VAL A 417 -4.00 25.45 8.96
N LYS A 418 -3.96 26.38 9.91
CA LYS A 418 -2.72 26.94 10.43
C LYS A 418 -2.14 25.97 11.45
N ILE A 419 -0.95 25.48 11.19
CA ILE A 419 -0.24 24.59 12.11
C ILE A 419 0.26 25.37 13.29
N ALA A 420 -0.15 24.98 14.48
CA ALA A 420 0.17 25.64 15.73
C ALA A 420 1.32 24.95 16.49
N GLN A 421 1.40 23.62 16.37
CA GLN A 421 2.37 22.78 17.07
C GLN A 421 2.67 21.53 16.24
N SER A 422 3.86 20.96 16.41
CA SER A 422 4.24 19.64 15.92
C SER A 422 4.71 18.76 17.07
N GLU A 423 4.49 17.48 16.94
CA GLU A 423 5.17 16.41 17.67
C GLU A 423 6.15 15.69 16.74
N GLU A 424 6.68 14.56 17.15
CA GLU A 424 7.64 13.78 16.34
C GLU A 424 7.08 13.38 14.98
N PHE A 425 5.78 13.13 14.91
CA PHE A 425 5.09 12.73 13.71
C PHE A 425 3.90 13.62 13.40
N ASP A 426 3.01 13.88 14.36
CA ASP A 426 1.73 14.54 14.12
C ASP A 426 1.79 16.06 14.26
N LEU A 427 0.86 16.71 13.58
CA LEU A 427 0.69 18.16 13.60
C LEU A 427 -0.60 18.53 14.32
N TYR A 428 -0.57 19.65 15.04
CA TYR A 428 -1.75 20.26 15.64
C TYR A 428 -2.03 21.61 14.98
N GLY A 429 -3.30 21.86 14.68
CA GLY A 429 -3.64 23.10 14.00
C GLY A 429 -5.07 23.56 14.19
N GLU A 430 -5.35 24.74 13.65
CA GLU A 430 -6.64 25.40 13.71
C GLU A 430 -7.10 25.81 12.32
N VAL A 431 -8.39 25.63 12.05
CA VAL A 431 -8.98 26.04 10.77
C VAL A 431 -8.97 27.57 10.69
N VAL A 432 -8.37 28.08 9.61
CA VAL A 432 -8.39 29.51 9.27
C VAL A 432 -9.41 29.79 8.16
N LYS A 433 -9.85 31.07 8.09
CA LYS A 433 -10.84 31.51 7.11
C LYS A 433 -10.26 31.60 5.71
#